data_5ed37d914949bd3854f3fbd3d14c8f3b
#
_entry.id   5ed37d914949bd3854f3fbd3d14c8f3b
#
_cell.length_a   1.000
_cell.length_b   1.000
_cell.length_c   1.000
_cell.angle_alpha   90.00
_cell.angle_beta   90.00
_cell.angle_gamma   90.00
#
_symmetry.space_group_name_H-M   'P 1'
#
loop_
_entity.id
_entity.type
_entity.pdbx_description
1 polymer ?
#
loop_
_entity_poly.entity_id
_entity_poly.type
_entity_poly.pdbx_seq_one_letter_code
_entity_poly.pdbx_strand_id
1 'polypeptide(L)'
;MKQIPERLLNTFRKYDTPTIVNSLELLDSKFRTSCFTTEQMICVDTSLPPIVGYARTATISASSEVDQNTKRARSLAYYEYVSSGTAPFISVIQDVDERPGFGSFWGEVNSNIHNALGVIGVVTNGSVRDLDVLSAGFQVIAGKIGLAHAYVRIEDCLLYTSDAADE
;
A
#
# COMPACT_ATOMS: atom_id res chain seq x y z
N MET A 1 -9.30 -12.77 -11.18
CA MET A 1 -8.12 -13.32 -10.48
C MET A 1 -8.53 -14.56 -9.68
N LYS A 2 -7.76 -15.64 -9.72
CA LYS A 2 -8.08 -16.85 -8.96
C LYS A 2 -7.81 -16.60 -7.46
N GLN A 3 -8.83 -16.86 -6.62
CA GLN A 3 -8.70 -16.61 -5.17
C GLN A 3 -7.71 -17.57 -4.52
N ILE A 4 -6.79 -17.02 -3.72
CA ILE A 4 -5.85 -17.81 -2.92
C ILE A 4 -6.61 -18.42 -1.73
N PRO A 5 -6.51 -19.73 -1.49
CA PRO A 5 -7.17 -20.34 -0.34
C PRO A 5 -6.71 -19.71 0.99
N GLU A 6 -7.63 -19.49 1.91
CA GLU A 6 -7.34 -18.85 3.21
C GLU A 6 -6.26 -19.59 4.01
N ARG A 7 -6.25 -20.93 3.95
CA ARG A 7 -5.19 -21.76 4.56
C ARG A 7 -3.79 -21.36 4.09
N LEU A 8 -3.65 -20.94 2.82
CA LEU A 8 -2.36 -20.54 2.25
C LEU A 8 -1.98 -19.14 2.69
N LEU A 9 -2.92 -18.19 2.73
CA LEU A 9 -2.70 -16.86 3.31
C LEU A 9 -2.24 -16.98 4.77
N ASN A 10 -2.89 -17.85 5.56
CA ASN A 10 -2.52 -18.11 6.94
C ASN A 10 -1.16 -18.81 7.09
N THR A 11 -0.74 -19.58 6.09
CA THR A 11 0.61 -20.15 6.07
C THR A 11 1.66 -19.07 5.83
N PHE A 12 1.45 -18.20 4.84
CA PHE A 12 2.39 -17.10 4.55
C PHE A 12 2.57 -16.13 5.72
N ARG A 13 1.52 -15.84 6.50
CA ARG A 13 1.60 -14.98 7.70
C ARG A 13 2.55 -15.49 8.79
N LYS A 14 2.99 -16.75 8.71
CA LYS A 14 3.94 -17.34 9.67
C LYS A 14 5.40 -17.03 9.35
N TYR A 15 5.66 -16.46 8.18
CA TYR A 15 7.00 -16.17 7.68
C TYR A 15 7.18 -14.67 7.52
N ASP A 16 8.38 -14.21 7.80
CA ASP A 16 8.78 -12.83 7.53
C ASP A 16 9.05 -12.61 6.02
N THR A 17 9.08 -11.35 5.61
CA THR A 17 9.32 -10.97 4.22
C THR A 17 10.67 -11.49 3.68
N PRO A 18 11.80 -11.38 4.41
CA PRO A 18 13.07 -11.95 3.95
C PRO A 18 13.01 -13.45 3.65
N THR A 19 12.33 -14.22 4.48
CA THR A 19 12.14 -15.67 4.24
C THR A 19 11.36 -15.94 2.96
N ILE A 20 10.31 -15.17 2.69
CA ILE A 20 9.55 -15.29 1.44
C ILE A 20 10.40 -14.91 0.23
N VAL A 21 11.15 -13.79 0.29
CA VAL A 21 12.04 -13.36 -0.81
C VAL A 21 13.09 -14.43 -1.10
N ASN A 22 13.78 -14.95 -0.08
CA ASN A 22 14.76 -16.02 -0.26
C ASN A 22 14.14 -17.27 -0.90
N SER A 23 12.89 -17.58 -0.57
CA SER A 23 12.17 -18.71 -1.18
C SER A 23 11.85 -18.44 -2.67
N LEU A 24 11.51 -17.21 -3.04
CA LEU A 24 11.31 -16.83 -4.43
C LEU A 24 12.59 -16.93 -5.26
N GLU A 25 13.74 -16.57 -4.69
CA GLU A 25 15.04 -16.72 -5.35
C GLU A 25 15.38 -18.18 -5.71
N LEU A 26 14.88 -19.14 -4.93
CA LEU A 26 15.05 -20.56 -5.23
C LEU A 26 14.17 -21.02 -6.40
N LEU A 27 13.05 -20.33 -6.65
CA LEU A 27 12.15 -20.62 -7.75
C LEU A 27 12.63 -19.98 -9.06
N ASP A 28 13.11 -18.73 -8.98
CA ASP A 28 13.60 -17.99 -10.13
C ASP A 28 14.68 -16.98 -9.70
N SER A 29 15.85 -17.08 -10.29
CA SER A 29 17.01 -16.22 -9.98
C SER A 29 16.78 -14.73 -10.27
N LYS A 30 15.77 -14.36 -11.08
CA LYS A 30 15.42 -12.96 -11.33
C LYS A 30 15.05 -12.20 -10.05
N PHE A 31 14.49 -12.89 -9.04
CA PHE A 31 14.14 -12.28 -7.75
C PHE A 31 15.33 -11.79 -6.93
N ARG A 32 16.58 -12.12 -7.32
CA ARG A 32 17.78 -11.54 -6.71
C ARG A 32 18.04 -10.09 -7.09
N THR A 33 17.49 -9.63 -8.20
CA THR A 33 17.73 -8.30 -8.75
C THR A 33 16.46 -7.48 -8.95
N SER A 34 15.31 -8.04 -8.58
CA SER A 34 14.00 -7.40 -8.74
C SER A 34 13.06 -7.76 -7.60
N CYS A 35 11.89 -7.10 -7.55
CA CYS A 35 10.82 -7.36 -6.58
C CYS A 35 11.14 -6.97 -5.13
N PHE A 36 12.02 -6.00 -4.93
CA PHE A 36 12.29 -5.39 -3.63
C PHE A 36 12.44 -3.86 -3.76
N THR A 37 12.27 -3.17 -2.64
CA THR A 37 12.45 -1.72 -2.57
C THR A 37 13.93 -1.39 -2.47
N THR A 38 14.39 -0.37 -3.22
CA THR A 38 15.78 0.11 -3.19
C THR A 38 16.00 1.16 -2.12
N GLU A 39 14.94 1.82 -1.66
CA GLU A 39 14.98 2.82 -0.62
C GLU A 39 14.59 2.23 0.73
N GLN A 40 15.15 2.79 1.79
CA GLN A 40 14.79 2.40 3.16
C GLN A 40 13.33 2.74 3.44
N MET A 41 12.62 1.80 4.05
CA MET A 41 11.25 1.97 4.50
C MET A 41 11.14 1.80 6.02
N ILE A 42 10.20 2.52 6.61
CA ILE A 42 9.90 2.50 8.05
C ILE A 42 8.69 1.60 8.27
N CYS A 43 8.84 0.56 9.07
CA CYS A 43 7.71 -0.18 9.63
C CYS A 43 7.24 0.57 10.89
N VAL A 44 6.02 1.11 10.87
CA VAL A 44 5.53 2.01 11.92
C VAL A 44 5.28 1.24 13.23
N ASP A 45 4.67 0.06 13.14
CA ASP A 45 4.45 -0.79 14.31
C ASP A 45 5.08 -2.16 14.11
N THR A 46 6.24 -2.35 14.71
CA THR A 46 7.00 -3.61 14.64
C THR A 46 6.43 -4.72 15.55
N SER A 47 5.44 -4.41 16.38
CA SER A 47 4.75 -5.39 17.22
C SER A 47 3.65 -6.14 16.47
N LEU A 48 3.17 -5.59 15.36
CA LEU A 48 2.17 -6.25 14.52
C LEU A 48 2.79 -7.41 13.73
N PRO A 49 2.03 -8.51 13.56
CA PRO A 49 2.49 -9.65 12.77
C PRO A 49 2.58 -9.29 11.27
N PRO A 50 3.30 -10.10 10.48
CA PRO A 50 3.29 -9.96 9.03
C PRO A 50 1.87 -9.99 8.45
N ILE A 51 1.58 -9.08 7.53
CA ILE A 51 0.31 -9.05 6.81
C ILE A 51 0.45 -9.69 5.43
N VAL A 52 -0.60 -10.38 4.98
CA VAL A 52 -0.67 -11.00 3.65
C VAL A 52 -2.04 -10.71 3.07
N GLY A 53 -2.07 -10.18 1.85
CA GLY A 53 -3.32 -9.79 1.19
C GLY A 53 -3.12 -9.52 -0.30
N TYR A 54 -4.20 -9.22 -0.99
CA TYR A 54 -4.18 -8.84 -2.40
C TYR A 54 -3.80 -7.37 -2.54
N ALA A 55 -2.86 -7.07 -3.43
CA ALA A 55 -2.44 -5.69 -3.69
C ALA A 55 -3.55 -4.85 -4.30
N ARG A 56 -3.70 -3.62 -3.81
CA ARG A 56 -4.50 -2.55 -4.39
C ARG A 56 -3.57 -1.39 -4.70
N THR A 57 -3.30 -1.21 -5.98
CA THR A 57 -2.27 -0.27 -6.45
C THR A 57 -2.88 1.08 -6.80
N ALA A 58 -2.17 2.16 -6.48
CA ALA A 58 -2.49 3.50 -6.89
C ALA A 58 -1.25 4.39 -6.89
N THR A 59 -1.37 5.57 -7.47
CA THR A 59 -0.40 6.66 -7.35
C THR A 59 -1.01 7.85 -6.63
N ILE A 60 -0.17 8.57 -5.90
CA ILE A 60 -0.52 9.83 -5.23
C ILE A 60 0.47 10.92 -5.62
N SER A 61 0.04 12.16 -5.52
CA SER A 61 0.88 13.34 -5.60
C SER A 61 0.37 14.41 -4.64
N ALA A 62 1.27 15.28 -4.16
CA ALA A 62 0.98 16.37 -3.24
C ALA A 62 1.59 17.71 -3.67
N SER A 63 2.36 17.73 -4.74
CA SER A 63 3.19 18.87 -5.18
C SER A 63 2.38 20.03 -5.78
N SER A 64 1.16 19.80 -6.22
CA SER A 64 0.32 20.81 -6.85
C SER A 64 -1.15 20.67 -6.45
N GLU A 65 -1.86 21.78 -6.45
CA GLU A 65 -3.30 21.81 -6.24
C GLU A 65 -4.05 21.35 -7.49
N VAL A 66 -5.17 20.65 -7.27
CA VAL A 66 -6.18 20.35 -8.29
C VAL A 66 -7.53 20.80 -7.78
N ASP A 67 -8.48 21.02 -8.69
CA ASP A 67 -9.83 21.41 -8.30
C ASP A 67 -10.51 20.33 -7.44
N GLN A 68 -11.42 20.75 -6.58
CA GLN A 68 -12.06 19.88 -5.59
C GLN A 68 -12.94 18.78 -6.24
N ASN A 69 -13.53 19.05 -7.41
CA ASN A 69 -14.38 18.06 -8.09
C ASN A 69 -13.52 16.93 -8.64
N THR A 70 -12.39 17.24 -9.27
CA THR A 70 -11.41 16.25 -9.75
C THR A 70 -10.86 15.43 -8.58
N LYS A 71 -10.45 16.10 -7.48
CA LYS A 71 -9.96 15.41 -6.28
C LYS A 71 -11.00 14.43 -5.74
N ARG A 72 -12.25 14.86 -5.60
CA ARG A 72 -13.36 14.04 -5.12
C ARG A 72 -13.65 12.87 -6.05
N ALA A 73 -13.72 13.11 -7.35
CA ALA A 73 -14.00 12.06 -8.34
C ALA A 73 -12.93 10.96 -8.31
N ARG A 74 -11.64 11.33 -8.27
CA ARG A 74 -10.53 10.37 -8.17
C ARG A 74 -10.57 9.58 -6.86
N SER A 75 -10.86 10.24 -5.73
CA SER A 75 -10.97 9.57 -4.44
C SER A 75 -12.11 8.57 -4.40
N LEU A 76 -13.28 8.90 -4.96
CA LEU A 76 -14.42 7.97 -5.03
C LEU A 76 -14.11 6.77 -5.91
N ALA A 77 -13.55 6.97 -7.10
CA ALA A 77 -13.15 5.89 -7.99
C ALA A 77 -12.12 4.96 -7.33
N TYR A 78 -11.16 5.53 -6.61
CA TYR A 78 -10.18 4.75 -5.86
C TYR A 78 -10.82 3.93 -4.74
N TYR A 79 -11.71 4.49 -3.93
CA TYR A 79 -12.37 3.73 -2.86
C TYR A 79 -13.28 2.63 -3.41
N GLU A 80 -13.98 2.89 -4.53
CA GLU A 80 -14.76 1.87 -5.23
C GLU A 80 -13.85 0.71 -5.70
N TYR A 81 -12.71 1.03 -6.29
CA TYR A 81 -11.71 0.04 -6.69
C TYR A 81 -11.18 -0.74 -5.49
N VAL A 82 -10.78 -0.07 -4.41
CA VAL A 82 -10.21 -0.71 -3.22
C VAL A 82 -11.22 -1.66 -2.57
N SER A 83 -12.50 -1.27 -2.49
CA SER A 83 -13.56 -2.08 -1.88
C SER A 83 -14.01 -3.26 -2.74
N SER A 84 -13.59 -3.32 -4.01
CA SER A 84 -14.02 -4.38 -4.93
C SER A 84 -13.33 -5.72 -4.65
N GLY A 85 -14.05 -6.84 -4.78
CA GLY A 85 -13.50 -8.20 -4.67
C GLY A 85 -13.44 -8.73 -3.23
N THR A 86 -12.56 -9.71 -2.99
CA THR A 86 -12.48 -10.43 -1.71
C THR A 86 -11.24 -10.02 -0.92
N ALA A 87 -11.43 -9.47 0.27
CA ALA A 87 -10.38 -9.15 1.23
C ALA A 87 -9.64 -10.43 1.72
N PRO A 88 -8.45 -10.31 2.35
CA PRO A 88 -7.82 -9.07 2.79
C PRO A 88 -7.04 -8.35 1.70
N PHE A 89 -7.01 -7.02 1.74
CA PHE A 89 -6.26 -6.20 0.81
C PHE A 89 -5.07 -5.51 1.48
N ILE A 90 -4.04 -5.19 0.68
CA ILE A 90 -2.92 -4.33 1.06
C ILE A 90 -2.84 -3.21 0.02
N SER A 91 -2.92 -1.96 0.46
CA SER A 91 -2.68 -0.83 -0.44
C SER A 91 -1.19 -0.73 -0.77
N VAL A 92 -0.86 -0.67 -2.06
CA VAL A 92 0.50 -0.41 -2.54
C VAL A 92 0.45 0.90 -3.31
N ILE A 93 0.85 1.98 -2.67
CA ILE A 93 0.69 3.33 -3.19
C ILE A 93 2.04 3.98 -3.44
N GLN A 94 2.27 4.36 -4.68
CA GLN A 94 3.45 5.12 -5.08
C GLN A 94 3.16 6.63 -5.01
N ASP A 95 3.98 7.36 -4.29
CA ASP A 95 4.07 8.80 -4.37
C ASP A 95 4.97 9.13 -5.58
N VAL A 96 4.38 9.80 -6.59
CA VAL A 96 5.04 10.10 -7.87
C VAL A 96 5.63 11.52 -7.92
N ASP A 97 5.62 12.24 -6.82
CA ASP A 97 6.28 13.54 -6.74
C ASP A 97 7.80 13.38 -6.87
N GLU A 98 8.46 14.41 -7.41
CA GLU A 98 9.93 14.47 -7.49
C GLU A 98 10.60 14.24 -6.12
N ARG A 99 9.92 14.63 -5.04
CA ARG A 99 10.31 14.39 -3.64
C ARG A 99 9.22 13.63 -2.92
N PRO A 100 9.18 12.29 -3.01
CA PRO A 100 8.16 11.49 -2.36
C PRO A 100 8.07 11.79 -0.85
N GLY A 101 6.85 11.81 -0.33
CA GLY A 101 6.57 12.08 1.07
C GLY A 101 6.49 13.57 1.43
N PHE A 102 6.35 14.47 0.44
CA PHE A 102 6.07 15.89 0.71
C PHE A 102 4.73 16.08 1.41
N GLY A 103 3.69 15.36 0.96
CA GLY A 103 2.37 15.34 1.60
C GLY A 103 2.01 13.94 2.08
N SER A 104 1.55 13.82 3.34
CA SER A 104 1.16 12.53 3.92
C SER A 104 -0.27 12.18 3.55
N PHE A 105 -0.43 11.17 2.69
CA PHE A 105 -1.75 10.58 2.43
C PHE A 105 -2.24 9.74 3.61
N TRP A 106 -1.32 9.02 4.25
CA TRP A 106 -1.61 8.10 5.34
C TRP A 106 -1.57 8.82 6.70
N GLY A 107 -2.58 8.53 7.52
CA GLY A 107 -2.79 9.04 8.86
C GLY A 107 -4.09 8.44 9.42
N GLU A 108 -4.60 9.01 10.51
CA GLU A 108 -5.81 8.54 11.19
C GLU A 108 -6.98 8.28 10.22
N VAL A 109 -7.37 9.28 9.45
CA VAL A 109 -8.58 9.21 8.60
C VAL A 109 -8.44 8.13 7.54
N ASN A 110 -7.35 8.14 6.77
CA ASN A 110 -7.18 7.17 5.69
C ASN A 110 -6.95 5.75 6.19
N SER A 111 -6.25 5.54 7.29
CA SER A 111 -6.11 4.20 7.87
C SER A 111 -7.46 3.62 8.30
N ASN A 112 -8.34 4.43 8.90
CA ASN A 112 -9.68 3.99 9.30
C ASN A 112 -10.59 3.71 8.10
N ILE A 113 -10.58 4.58 7.08
CA ILE A 113 -11.37 4.36 5.86
C ILE A 113 -10.94 3.04 5.19
N HIS A 114 -9.64 2.85 4.99
CA HIS A 114 -9.11 1.67 4.32
C HIS A 114 -9.37 0.39 5.11
N ASN A 115 -9.22 0.43 6.43
CA ASN A 115 -9.55 -0.70 7.30
C ASN A 115 -11.03 -1.10 7.15
N ALA A 116 -11.94 -0.13 7.13
CA ALA A 116 -13.37 -0.37 6.89
C ALA A 116 -13.66 -0.97 5.50
N LEU A 117 -12.80 -0.72 4.51
CA LEU A 117 -12.88 -1.28 3.15
C LEU A 117 -12.18 -2.65 3.00
N GLY A 118 -11.66 -3.22 4.08
CA GLY A 118 -10.99 -4.53 4.08
C GLY A 118 -9.50 -4.49 3.76
N VAL A 119 -8.89 -3.31 3.78
CA VAL A 119 -7.44 -3.13 3.67
C VAL A 119 -6.82 -3.28 5.06
N ILE A 120 -5.83 -4.15 5.20
CA ILE A 120 -5.18 -4.46 6.48
C ILE A 120 -3.85 -3.74 6.67
N GLY A 121 -3.40 -2.99 5.68
CA GLY A 121 -2.18 -2.19 5.78
C GLY A 121 -1.76 -1.59 4.44
N VAL A 122 -0.65 -0.88 4.47
CA VAL A 122 -0.11 -0.16 3.30
C VAL A 122 1.40 -0.31 3.18
N VAL A 123 1.86 -0.29 1.93
CA VAL A 123 3.26 -0.08 1.54
C VAL A 123 3.32 1.14 0.63
N THR A 124 4.15 2.13 0.97
CA THR A 124 4.30 3.37 0.20
C THR A 124 5.69 3.97 0.33
N ASN A 125 6.23 4.52 -0.76
CA ASN A 125 7.43 5.38 -0.71
C ASN A 125 7.13 6.80 -0.20
N GLY A 126 5.84 7.13 -0.03
CA GLY A 126 5.35 8.38 0.53
C GLY A 126 5.50 8.47 2.05
N SER A 127 4.76 9.37 2.68
CA SER A 127 4.83 9.60 4.12
C SER A 127 3.54 9.23 4.85
N VAL A 128 3.70 8.94 6.15
CA VAL A 128 2.64 8.69 7.12
C VAL A 128 2.72 9.72 8.25
N ARG A 129 1.59 10.11 8.82
CA ARG A 129 1.45 10.97 10.01
C ARG A 129 0.48 10.35 11.01
N ASP A 130 0.25 11.02 12.12
CA ASP A 130 -0.74 10.64 13.14
C ASP A 130 -0.50 9.22 13.70
N LEU A 131 0.76 8.86 13.98
CA LEU A 131 1.19 7.49 14.29
C LEU A 131 0.46 6.88 15.49
N ASP A 132 0.14 7.71 16.49
CA ASP A 132 -0.47 7.29 17.75
C ASP A 132 -1.97 6.98 17.62
N VAL A 133 -2.60 7.38 16.51
CA VAL A 133 -4.04 7.27 16.27
C VAL A 133 -4.40 6.59 14.94
N LEU A 134 -3.46 5.86 14.37
CA LEU A 134 -3.72 4.98 13.23
C LEU A 134 -4.77 3.92 13.60
N SER A 135 -5.52 3.46 12.61
CA SER A 135 -6.51 2.40 12.83
C SER A 135 -5.87 1.16 13.47
N ALA A 136 -6.48 0.64 14.51
CA ALA A 136 -5.93 -0.48 15.27
C ALA A 136 -5.65 -1.70 14.38
N GLY A 137 -4.43 -2.22 14.46
CA GLY A 137 -3.98 -3.37 13.66
C GLY A 137 -3.69 -3.07 12.19
N PHE A 138 -3.77 -1.80 11.76
CA PHE A 138 -3.46 -1.39 10.40
C PHE A 138 -1.95 -1.22 10.22
N GLN A 139 -1.29 -2.14 9.52
CA GLN A 139 0.15 -2.09 9.32
C GLN A 139 0.54 -1.02 8.30
N VAL A 140 1.53 -0.20 8.65
CA VAL A 140 2.06 0.84 7.76
C VAL A 140 3.56 0.64 7.54
N ILE A 141 3.93 0.52 6.27
CA ILE A 141 5.32 0.56 5.81
C ILE A 141 5.44 1.76 4.88
N ALA A 142 6.19 2.78 5.30
CA ALA A 142 6.28 4.06 4.62
C ALA A 142 7.72 4.53 4.46
N GLY A 143 7.96 5.37 3.44
CA GLY A 143 9.28 5.95 3.19
C GLY A 143 9.66 7.01 4.23
N LYS A 144 8.69 7.72 4.82
CA LYS A 144 8.94 8.82 5.76
C LYS A 144 7.82 8.97 6.78
N ILE A 145 8.14 9.64 7.88
CA ILE A 145 7.16 10.25 8.79
C ILE A 145 6.99 11.70 8.36
N GLY A 146 5.76 12.11 8.06
CA GLY A 146 5.42 13.46 7.64
C GLY A 146 4.64 14.22 8.70
N LEU A 147 4.41 15.51 8.45
CA LEU A 147 3.72 16.41 9.38
C LEU A 147 2.35 16.89 8.86
N ALA A 148 2.17 16.95 7.54
CA ALA A 148 1.00 17.56 6.93
C ALA A 148 0.57 16.80 5.66
N HIS A 149 -0.73 16.93 5.32
CA HIS A 149 -1.27 16.31 4.12
C HIS A 149 -0.98 17.11 2.83
N ALA A 150 -0.59 18.38 2.92
CA ALA A 150 -0.41 19.29 1.77
C ALA A 150 -1.60 19.19 0.79
N TYR A 151 -1.34 19.11 -0.52
CA TYR A 151 -2.37 18.91 -1.55
C TYR A 151 -2.53 17.45 -1.97
N VAL A 152 -2.15 16.51 -1.10
CA VAL A 152 -2.14 15.08 -1.44
C VAL A 152 -3.49 14.59 -1.95
N ARG A 153 -3.42 13.81 -3.01
CA ARG A 153 -4.57 13.26 -3.72
C ARG A 153 -4.20 11.97 -4.44
N ILE A 154 -5.20 11.20 -4.80
CA ILE A 154 -5.04 10.10 -5.76
C ILE A 154 -4.82 10.72 -7.15
N GLU A 155 -3.78 10.27 -7.84
CA GLU A 155 -3.53 10.58 -9.25
C GLU A 155 -4.14 9.54 -10.16
N ASP A 156 -3.86 8.27 -9.90
CA ASP A 156 -4.39 7.16 -10.68
C ASP A 156 -4.55 5.90 -9.81
N CYS A 157 -5.39 4.99 -10.26
CA CYS A 157 -5.58 3.66 -9.70
C CYS A 157 -5.71 2.63 -10.83
N LEU A 158 -5.52 1.35 -10.55
CA LEU A 158 -5.52 0.26 -11.55
C LEU A 158 -4.26 0.14 -12.41
N LEU A 159 -3.13 0.71 -12.00
CA LEU A 159 -1.91 0.77 -12.82
C LEU A 159 -1.30 -0.60 -13.20
N TYR A 160 -1.71 -1.69 -12.55
CA TYR A 160 -1.06 -3.00 -12.71
C TYR A 160 -2.04 -4.16 -12.77
N THR A 161 -3.25 -3.95 -13.31
CA THR A 161 -4.27 -5.01 -13.29
C THR A 161 -4.33 -5.88 -14.54
N SER A 162 -3.64 -5.52 -15.64
CA SER A 162 -3.75 -6.27 -16.89
C SER A 162 -2.50 -7.05 -17.30
N ASP A 163 -1.29 -6.62 -17.00
CA ASP A 163 -0.11 -7.15 -17.70
C ASP A 163 0.87 -7.96 -16.85
N ALA A 164 0.74 -7.98 -15.53
CA ALA A 164 1.66 -8.75 -14.68
C ALA A 164 1.27 -10.23 -14.49
N ALA A 165 0.15 -10.66 -15.06
CA ALA A 165 -0.35 -12.03 -14.93
C ALA A 165 -0.26 -12.85 -16.22
N ASP A 166 0.08 -12.23 -17.35
CA ASP A 166 0.11 -12.86 -18.68
C ASP A 166 1.53 -12.96 -19.29
N GLU A 167 2.57 -12.52 -18.60
CA GLU A 167 3.96 -12.77 -18.91
C GLU A 167 4.59 -13.69 -17.85
#